data_44c118a2a1010dd7f1627ef21674160b
#
_entry.id   44c118a2a1010dd7f1627ef21674160b
#
_cell.length_a   1.000
_cell.length_b   1.000
_cell.length_c   1.000
_cell.angle_alpha   90.00
_cell.angle_beta   90.00
_cell.angle_gamma   90.00
#
_symmetry.space_group_name_H-M   'P 1'
#
loop_
_entity.id
_entity.type
_entity.pdbx_description
1 polymer ?
#
loop_
_entity_poly.entity_id
_entity_poly.type
_entity_poly.pdbx_seq_one_letter_code
_entity_poly.pdbx_strand_id
1 'polypeptide(L)'
;MFQKFDVIVVGAGHAGCEAARASALIGAKTLLITQNLNSIAQLSCNPAMGGVAKGQIVREIDALGGLSGIVTDQNTMQFRMLNRSKGPAMWSPRAQVDNITFGISWRKYLENVPNLQLWQDEVVDLIINSGAGEGVVTKIGLKIESKTVILTNGTFLNGKIHIGETNFE
;
A
#
# COMPACT_ATOMS: atom_id res chain seq x y z
N MET A 1 -15.88 -6.13 -22.14
CA MET A 1 -15.00 -7.14 -21.50
C MET A 1 -13.90 -6.40 -20.79
N PHE A 2 -13.75 -6.58 -19.49
CA PHE A 2 -12.65 -5.94 -18.76
C PHE A 2 -11.32 -6.46 -19.27
N GLN A 3 -10.32 -5.60 -19.26
CA GLN A 3 -8.99 -5.93 -19.75
C GLN A 3 -8.32 -6.90 -18.77
N LYS A 4 -7.73 -7.98 -19.24
CA LYS A 4 -6.97 -8.92 -18.42
C LYS A 4 -5.66 -8.27 -17.94
N PHE A 5 -5.33 -8.45 -16.66
CA PHE A 5 -4.10 -7.95 -16.03
C PHE A 5 -3.09 -9.08 -15.79
N ASP A 6 -1.83 -8.73 -15.63
CA ASP A 6 -0.83 -9.66 -15.15
C ASP A 6 -0.90 -9.76 -13.62
N VAL A 7 -1.08 -8.62 -12.96
CA VAL A 7 -1.13 -8.52 -11.49
C VAL A 7 -2.31 -7.66 -11.07
N ILE A 8 -3.08 -8.12 -10.10
CA ILE A 8 -4.04 -7.30 -9.35
C ILE A 8 -3.52 -7.16 -7.92
N VAL A 9 -3.43 -5.93 -7.44
CA VAL A 9 -3.10 -5.63 -6.04
C VAL A 9 -4.36 -5.10 -5.34
N VAL A 10 -4.75 -5.75 -4.25
CA VAL A 10 -5.94 -5.40 -3.47
C VAL A 10 -5.53 -4.64 -2.22
N GLY A 11 -5.98 -3.39 -2.12
CA GLY A 11 -5.65 -2.48 -1.03
C GLY A 11 -4.51 -1.52 -1.37
N ALA A 12 -4.72 -0.23 -1.17
CA ALA A 12 -3.77 0.83 -1.44
C ALA A 12 -3.16 1.45 -0.16
N GLY A 13 -2.89 0.61 0.85
CA GLY A 13 -1.99 0.96 1.95
C GLY A 13 -0.53 1.01 1.48
N HIS A 14 0.42 1.24 2.39
CA HIS A 14 1.83 1.34 2.01
C HIS A 14 2.35 0.10 1.28
N ALA A 15 1.99 -1.10 1.75
CA ALA A 15 2.38 -2.36 1.11
C ALA A 15 1.81 -2.50 -0.30
N GLY A 16 0.54 -2.14 -0.49
CA GLY A 16 -0.11 -2.20 -1.81
C GLY A 16 0.44 -1.19 -2.80
N CYS A 17 0.74 0.02 -2.34
CA CYS A 17 1.36 1.05 -3.17
C CYS A 17 2.73 0.61 -3.69
N GLU A 18 3.58 0.05 -2.82
CA GLU A 18 4.90 -0.47 -3.20
C GLU A 18 4.78 -1.69 -4.12
N ALA A 19 3.90 -2.65 -3.79
CA ALA A 19 3.69 -3.85 -4.60
C ALA A 19 3.18 -3.52 -6.01
N ALA A 20 2.21 -2.61 -6.12
CA ALA A 20 1.64 -2.20 -7.39
C ALA A 20 2.68 -1.47 -8.26
N ARG A 21 3.43 -0.55 -7.65
CA ARG A 21 4.49 0.17 -8.35
C ARG A 21 5.59 -0.79 -8.81
N ALA A 22 6.07 -1.65 -7.93
CA ALA A 22 7.13 -2.61 -8.27
C ALA A 22 6.69 -3.53 -9.42
N SER A 23 5.47 -4.10 -9.35
CA SER A 23 4.91 -4.94 -10.40
C SER A 23 4.83 -4.22 -11.75
N ALA A 24 4.36 -2.98 -11.76
CA ALA A 24 4.24 -2.19 -12.98
C ALA A 24 5.60 -1.80 -13.58
N LEU A 25 6.59 -1.48 -12.75
CA LEU A 25 7.94 -1.10 -13.20
C LEU A 25 8.72 -2.26 -13.83
N ILE A 26 8.48 -3.49 -13.41
CA ILE A 26 9.06 -4.67 -14.09
C ILE A 26 8.32 -5.06 -15.37
N GLY A 27 7.35 -4.23 -15.81
CA GLY A 27 6.63 -4.39 -17.07
C GLY A 27 5.31 -5.17 -16.98
N ALA A 28 4.89 -5.59 -15.79
CA ALA A 28 3.61 -6.27 -15.62
C ALA A 28 2.45 -5.26 -15.72
N LYS A 29 1.41 -5.62 -16.49
CA LYS A 29 0.18 -4.85 -16.55
C LYS A 29 -0.57 -5.02 -15.22
N THR A 30 -0.55 -3.97 -14.41
CA THR A 30 -0.96 -4.02 -13.01
C THR A 30 -2.22 -3.20 -12.76
N LEU A 31 -3.12 -3.74 -11.96
CA LEU A 31 -4.29 -3.03 -11.44
C LEU A 31 -4.17 -2.91 -9.92
N LEU A 32 -4.25 -1.70 -9.39
CA LEU A 32 -4.38 -1.45 -7.95
C LEU A 32 -5.83 -1.10 -7.63
N ILE A 33 -6.48 -1.94 -6.82
CA ILE A 33 -7.88 -1.75 -6.41
C ILE A 33 -7.92 -1.31 -4.95
N THR A 34 -8.67 -0.25 -4.67
CA THR A 34 -8.90 0.25 -3.32
C THR A 34 -10.33 0.77 -3.16
N GLN A 35 -10.86 0.71 -1.96
CA GLN A 35 -12.19 1.23 -1.63
C GLN A 35 -12.28 2.76 -1.80
N ASN A 36 -11.17 3.47 -1.59
CA ASN A 36 -11.15 4.94 -1.69
C ASN A 36 -9.78 5.42 -2.19
N LEU A 37 -9.75 6.02 -3.36
CA LEU A 37 -8.54 6.61 -3.95
C LEU A 37 -7.99 7.81 -3.16
N ASN A 38 -8.81 8.45 -2.31
CA ASN A 38 -8.34 9.56 -1.47
C ASN A 38 -7.63 9.08 -0.20
N SER A 39 -7.70 7.77 0.12
CA SER A 39 -7.00 7.17 1.26
C SER A 39 -5.77 6.35 0.88
N ILE A 40 -5.24 6.55 -0.33
CA ILE A 40 -3.99 5.92 -0.77
C ILE A 40 -2.86 6.27 0.21
N ALA A 41 -2.14 5.25 0.68
CA ALA A 41 -1.02 5.35 1.61
C ALA A 41 -1.32 6.15 2.90
N GLN A 42 -2.58 6.17 3.32
CA GLN A 42 -3.00 6.93 4.50
C GLN A 42 -2.27 6.48 5.77
N LEU A 43 -1.78 7.46 6.53
CA LEU A 43 -1.17 7.27 7.84
C LEU A 43 -2.26 7.40 8.91
N SER A 44 -2.96 6.31 9.20
CA SER A 44 -4.15 6.32 10.06
C SER A 44 -3.86 6.53 11.55
N CYS A 45 -2.68 6.14 12.04
CA CYS A 45 -2.35 6.27 13.47
C CYS A 45 -1.56 7.54 13.76
N ASN A 46 -0.37 7.66 13.20
CA ASN A 46 0.53 8.80 13.39
C ASN A 46 1.04 9.27 12.03
N PRO A 47 1.11 10.58 11.78
CA PRO A 47 1.66 11.11 10.54
C PRO A 47 3.19 10.99 10.53
N ALA A 48 3.69 9.76 10.65
CA ALA A 48 5.12 9.50 10.72
C ALA A 48 5.51 8.21 10.02
N MET A 49 6.61 8.28 9.29
CA MET A 49 7.27 7.15 8.66
C MET A 49 8.56 6.82 9.41
N GLY A 50 8.77 5.54 9.68
CA GLY A 50 9.96 5.08 10.40
C GLY A 50 9.73 4.80 11.88
N GLY A 51 10.82 4.83 12.66
CA GLY A 51 10.87 4.36 14.04
C GLY A 51 11.46 2.96 14.14
N VAL A 52 11.43 2.36 15.34
CA VAL A 52 12.00 1.03 15.59
C VAL A 52 11.34 -0.01 14.68
N ALA A 53 12.11 -0.87 14.05
CA ALA A 53 11.76 -1.83 13.01
C ALA A 53 11.27 -1.18 11.70
N LYS A 54 10.25 -0.33 11.73
CA LYS A 54 9.70 0.33 10.53
C LYS A 54 10.77 1.15 9.78
N GLY A 55 11.63 1.88 10.50
CA GLY A 55 12.70 2.66 9.88
C GLY A 55 13.73 1.82 9.17
N GLN A 56 14.07 0.64 9.70
CA GLN A 56 14.97 -0.31 9.07
C GLN A 56 14.33 -0.91 7.80
N ILE A 57 13.07 -1.36 7.89
CA ILE A 57 12.33 -1.93 6.75
C ILE A 57 12.18 -0.91 5.62
N VAL A 58 11.86 0.36 5.92
CA VAL A 58 11.74 1.41 4.89
C VAL A 58 13.07 1.62 4.17
N ARG A 59 14.21 1.55 4.86
CA ARG A 59 15.54 1.65 4.24
C ARG A 59 15.85 0.46 3.33
N GLU A 60 15.42 -0.73 3.71
CA GLU A 60 15.56 -1.93 2.87
C GLU A 60 14.69 -1.83 1.61
N ILE A 61 13.46 -1.37 1.75
CA ILE A 61 12.55 -1.09 0.62
C ILE A 61 13.16 -0.05 -0.32
N ASP A 62 13.71 1.04 0.23
CA ASP A 62 14.37 2.10 -0.54
C ASP A 62 15.59 1.56 -1.32
N ALA A 63 16.41 0.72 -0.70
CA ALA A 63 17.55 0.07 -1.35
C ALA A 63 17.14 -0.86 -2.52
N LEU A 64 15.92 -1.38 -2.49
CA LEU A 64 15.32 -2.17 -3.57
C LEU A 64 14.59 -1.33 -4.63
N GLY A 65 14.67 0.00 -4.53
CA GLY A 65 14.03 0.93 -5.46
C GLY A 65 12.59 1.28 -5.09
N GLY A 66 12.20 1.11 -3.83
CA GLY A 66 10.88 1.51 -3.32
C GLY A 66 10.69 3.03 -3.31
N LEU A 67 9.46 3.46 -3.14
CA LEU A 67 9.08 4.88 -3.20
C LEU A 67 8.82 5.49 -1.82
N SER A 68 8.58 4.67 -0.80
CA SER A 68 8.20 5.13 0.55
C SER A 68 9.21 6.12 1.15
N GLY A 69 10.52 5.88 0.97
CA GLY A 69 11.57 6.78 1.44
C GLY A 69 11.51 8.14 0.76
N ILE A 70 11.42 8.14 -0.57
CA ILE A 70 11.38 9.35 -1.40
C ILE A 70 10.16 10.21 -1.05
N VAL A 71 8.96 9.62 -0.99
CA VAL A 71 7.74 10.35 -0.64
C VAL A 71 7.80 10.87 0.79
N THR A 72 8.42 10.11 1.70
CA THR A 72 8.63 10.54 3.08
C THR A 72 9.50 11.78 3.13
N ASP A 73 10.65 11.78 2.45
CA ASP A 73 11.58 12.91 2.45
C ASP A 73 10.94 14.19 1.88
N GLN A 74 10.16 14.06 0.81
CA GLN A 74 9.45 15.18 0.19
C GLN A 74 8.38 15.83 1.08
N ASN A 75 7.82 15.08 2.01
CA ASN A 75 6.73 15.54 2.88
C ASN A 75 7.16 15.65 4.35
N THR A 76 8.46 15.53 4.63
CA THR A 76 8.99 15.56 6.00
C THR A 76 8.91 16.96 6.59
N MET A 77 8.27 17.05 7.76
CA MET A 77 8.22 18.25 8.59
C MET A 77 9.28 18.21 9.70
N GLN A 78 9.56 17.03 10.23
CA GLN A 78 10.55 16.83 11.29
C GLN A 78 11.20 15.46 11.16
N PHE A 79 12.52 15.40 11.29
CA PHE A 79 13.29 14.15 11.28
C PHE A 79 14.02 13.94 12.59
N ARG A 80 14.02 12.69 13.09
CA ARG A 80 14.81 12.27 14.24
C ARG A 80 15.41 10.89 14.02
N MET A 81 16.64 10.73 14.50
CA MET A 81 17.25 9.41 14.64
C MET A 81 17.00 8.91 16.07
N LEU A 82 16.16 7.89 16.20
CA LEU A 82 15.83 7.26 17.49
C LEU A 82 16.91 6.24 17.89
N ASN A 83 16.96 5.91 19.17
CA ASN A 83 17.84 4.88 19.76
C ASN A 83 19.35 5.10 19.53
N ARG A 84 19.81 6.33 19.40
CA ARG A 84 21.23 6.63 19.17
C ARG A 84 22.15 6.06 20.27
N SER A 85 21.65 5.99 21.52
CA SER A 85 22.40 5.42 22.66
C SER A 85 22.49 3.89 22.65
N LYS A 86 21.74 3.20 21.78
CA LYS A 86 21.67 1.72 21.71
C LYS A 86 22.63 1.11 20.69
N GLY A 87 23.42 1.92 20.02
CA GLY A 87 24.35 1.50 18.98
C GLY A 87 23.76 1.51 17.56
N PRO A 88 24.62 1.48 16.51
CA PRO A 88 24.24 1.70 15.12
C PRO A 88 23.16 0.76 14.59
N ALA A 89 23.15 -0.50 15.01
CA ALA A 89 22.15 -1.49 14.59
C ALA A 89 20.72 -1.11 15.05
N MET A 90 20.61 -0.33 16.12
CA MET A 90 19.33 0.10 16.67
C MET A 90 18.92 1.53 16.24
N TRP A 91 19.77 2.20 15.50
CA TRP A 91 19.45 3.54 14.99
C TRP A 91 18.27 3.46 14.05
N SER A 92 17.20 4.14 14.42
CA SER A 92 15.92 4.05 13.72
C SER A 92 15.52 5.42 13.24
N PRO A 93 15.63 5.70 11.93
CA PRO A 93 15.15 6.97 11.37
C PRO A 93 13.64 7.07 11.54
N ARG A 94 13.15 8.25 11.93
CA ARG A 94 11.74 8.57 12.03
C ARG A 94 11.50 9.97 11.50
N ALA A 95 10.69 10.06 10.47
CA ALA A 95 10.24 11.31 9.88
C ALA A 95 8.77 11.55 10.23
N GLN A 96 8.45 12.70 10.76
CA GLN A 96 7.08 13.20 10.84
C GLN A 96 6.76 13.91 9.53
N VAL A 97 5.65 13.56 8.93
CA VAL A 97 5.25 14.07 7.61
C VAL A 97 3.91 14.80 7.68
N ASP A 98 3.67 15.67 6.72
CA ASP A 98 2.34 16.18 6.47
C ASP A 98 1.46 15.05 5.91
N ASN A 99 0.40 14.68 6.64
CA ASN A 99 -0.44 13.52 6.32
C ASN A 99 -1.23 13.71 5.02
N ILE A 100 -1.64 14.93 4.73
CA ILE A 100 -2.46 15.24 3.54
C ILE A 100 -1.57 15.20 2.30
N THR A 101 -0.48 15.95 2.32
CA THR A 101 0.43 16.04 1.18
C THR A 101 1.14 14.72 0.90
N PHE A 102 1.38 13.90 1.94
CA PHE A 102 1.94 12.56 1.80
C PHE A 102 1.06 11.64 0.94
N GLY A 103 -0.25 11.57 1.24
CA GLY A 103 -1.19 10.78 0.44
C GLY A 103 -1.34 11.31 -0.99
N ILE A 104 -1.39 12.63 -1.17
CA ILE A 104 -1.45 13.28 -2.49
C ILE A 104 -0.20 12.96 -3.30
N SER A 105 0.98 13.03 -2.70
CA SER A 105 2.25 12.71 -3.35
C SER A 105 2.28 11.25 -3.80
N TRP A 106 1.90 10.31 -2.94
CA TRP A 106 1.79 8.90 -3.31
C TRP A 106 0.87 8.68 -4.50
N ARG A 107 -0.34 9.23 -4.45
CA ARG A 107 -1.32 9.13 -5.53
C ARG A 107 -0.76 9.67 -6.84
N LYS A 108 -0.16 10.87 -6.80
CA LYS A 108 0.46 11.48 -7.98
C LYS A 108 1.55 10.61 -8.60
N TYR A 109 2.39 9.98 -7.76
CA TYR A 109 3.40 9.04 -8.26
C TYR A 109 2.75 7.84 -8.94
N LEU A 110 1.77 7.19 -8.28
CA LEU A 110 1.13 5.99 -8.81
C LEU A 110 0.38 6.25 -10.13
N GLU A 111 -0.32 7.38 -10.23
CA GLU A 111 -1.03 7.78 -11.46
C GLU A 111 -0.10 7.98 -12.66
N ASN A 112 1.18 8.22 -12.43
CA ASN A 112 2.20 8.41 -13.48
C ASN A 112 3.09 7.18 -13.72
N VAL A 113 2.84 6.05 -13.06
CA VAL A 113 3.59 4.82 -13.31
C VAL A 113 3.08 4.14 -14.59
N PRO A 114 3.95 3.90 -15.59
CA PRO A 114 3.56 3.10 -16.76
C PRO A 114 3.05 1.72 -16.36
N ASN A 115 2.08 1.17 -17.11
CA ASN A 115 1.47 -0.15 -16.89
C ASN A 115 0.67 -0.28 -15.58
N LEU A 116 0.48 0.78 -14.79
CA LEU A 116 -0.34 0.79 -13.60
C LEU A 116 -1.68 1.47 -13.86
N GLN A 117 -2.77 0.80 -13.48
CA GLN A 117 -4.11 1.37 -13.43
C GLN A 117 -4.60 1.40 -11.99
N LEU A 118 -5.27 2.48 -11.62
CA LEU A 118 -5.93 2.62 -10.31
C LEU A 118 -7.44 2.43 -10.51
N TRP A 119 -8.05 1.67 -9.61
CA TRP A 119 -9.48 1.41 -9.65
C TRP A 119 -10.10 1.54 -8.26
N GLN A 120 -11.20 2.29 -8.18
CA GLN A 120 -11.92 2.44 -6.92
C GLN A 120 -13.10 1.47 -6.88
N ASP A 121 -12.97 0.43 -6.07
CA ASP A 121 -14.02 -0.53 -5.75
C ASP A 121 -13.60 -1.37 -4.53
N GLU A 122 -14.53 -2.14 -3.99
CA GLU A 122 -14.30 -3.09 -2.91
C GLU A 122 -14.23 -4.50 -3.48
N VAL A 123 -13.12 -5.19 -3.23
CA VAL A 123 -12.97 -6.61 -3.57
C VAL A 123 -13.64 -7.45 -2.49
N VAL A 124 -14.57 -8.30 -2.89
CA VAL A 124 -15.36 -9.14 -1.99
C VAL A 124 -15.04 -10.63 -2.11
N ASP A 125 -14.44 -11.06 -3.23
CA ASP A 125 -14.10 -12.46 -3.44
C ASP A 125 -12.92 -12.61 -4.42
N LEU A 126 -12.32 -13.80 -4.43
CA LEU A 126 -11.26 -14.20 -5.36
C LEU A 126 -11.82 -15.18 -6.41
N ILE A 127 -11.40 -15.01 -7.65
CA ILE A 127 -11.60 -16.00 -8.69
C ILE A 127 -10.51 -17.05 -8.53
N ILE A 128 -10.86 -18.25 -8.07
CA ILE A 128 -9.92 -19.35 -7.87
C ILE A 128 -10.26 -20.44 -8.85
N ASN A 129 -9.27 -20.89 -9.64
CA ASN A 129 -9.39 -21.98 -10.56
C ASN A 129 -8.21 -22.94 -10.38
N SER A 130 -8.49 -24.23 -10.23
CA SER A 130 -7.48 -25.28 -10.01
C SER A 130 -6.45 -24.97 -8.90
N GLY A 131 -6.88 -24.25 -7.85
CA GLY A 131 -6.03 -23.84 -6.73
C GLY A 131 -5.17 -22.60 -6.97
N ALA A 132 -5.28 -21.94 -8.13
CA ALA A 132 -4.62 -20.68 -8.45
C ALA A 132 -5.61 -19.51 -8.40
N GLY A 133 -5.17 -18.36 -7.88
CA GLY A 133 -5.94 -17.12 -7.92
C GLY A 133 -5.84 -16.47 -9.30
N GLU A 134 -6.94 -16.48 -10.05
CA GLU A 134 -7.02 -15.97 -11.43
C GLU A 134 -7.76 -14.64 -11.55
N GLY A 135 -8.02 -13.96 -10.45
CA GLY A 135 -8.67 -12.66 -10.46
C GLY A 135 -9.44 -12.36 -9.21
N VAL A 136 -10.27 -11.33 -9.28
CA VAL A 136 -11.09 -10.82 -8.17
C VAL A 136 -12.53 -10.56 -8.61
N VAL A 137 -13.44 -10.59 -7.63
CA VAL A 137 -14.83 -10.13 -7.79
C VAL A 137 -15.01 -8.88 -6.92
N THR A 138 -15.56 -7.83 -7.51
CA THR A 138 -15.83 -6.60 -6.79
C THR A 138 -17.26 -6.56 -6.27
N LYS A 139 -17.52 -5.65 -5.34
CA LYS A 139 -18.84 -5.47 -4.69
C LYS A 139 -19.96 -5.15 -5.67
N ILE A 140 -19.65 -4.46 -6.75
CA ILE A 140 -20.62 -4.19 -7.83
C ILE A 140 -20.80 -5.37 -8.79
N GLY A 141 -20.20 -6.54 -8.48
CA GLY A 141 -20.33 -7.76 -9.27
C GLY A 141 -19.37 -7.87 -10.46
N LEU A 142 -18.40 -6.98 -10.56
CA LEU A 142 -17.43 -7.00 -11.63
C LEU A 142 -16.40 -8.11 -11.41
N LYS A 143 -16.19 -8.96 -12.43
CA LYS A 143 -15.12 -9.97 -12.45
C LYS A 143 -13.94 -9.45 -13.25
N ILE A 144 -12.78 -9.39 -12.63
CA ILE A 144 -11.54 -8.91 -13.24
C ILE A 144 -10.52 -10.04 -13.20
N GLU A 145 -10.05 -10.48 -14.36
CA GLU A 145 -9.09 -11.57 -14.48
C GLU A 145 -7.64 -11.07 -14.39
N SER A 146 -6.79 -11.88 -13.78
CA SER A 146 -5.34 -11.67 -13.74
C SER A 146 -4.59 -12.99 -13.65
N LYS A 147 -3.28 -12.94 -13.88
CA LYS A 147 -2.39 -14.09 -13.66
C LYS A 147 -2.04 -14.27 -12.18
N THR A 148 -2.07 -13.19 -11.42
CA THR A 148 -1.67 -13.17 -10.00
C THR A 148 -2.46 -12.12 -9.24
N VAL A 149 -2.81 -12.42 -7.99
CA VAL A 149 -3.44 -11.49 -7.05
C VAL A 149 -2.56 -11.31 -5.82
N ILE A 150 -2.29 -10.08 -5.45
CA ILE A 150 -1.55 -9.70 -4.23
C ILE A 150 -2.54 -9.07 -3.25
N LEU A 151 -2.74 -9.69 -2.10
CA LEU A 151 -3.61 -9.18 -1.05
C LEU A 151 -2.81 -8.33 -0.06
N THR A 152 -3.18 -7.05 0.05
CA THR A 152 -2.61 -6.09 0.99
C THR A 152 -3.69 -5.33 1.76
N ASN A 153 -4.77 -6.00 2.06
CA ASN A 153 -6.00 -5.46 2.66
C ASN A 153 -5.85 -4.98 4.11
N GLY A 154 -4.71 -5.22 4.74
CA GLY A 154 -4.43 -4.77 6.12
C GLY A 154 -5.44 -5.35 7.12
N THR A 155 -6.11 -4.47 7.86
CA THR A 155 -7.11 -4.84 8.88
C THR A 155 -8.55 -4.83 8.38
N PHE A 156 -8.77 -4.59 7.09
CA PHE A 156 -10.13 -4.43 6.53
C PHE A 156 -10.81 -5.73 6.11
N LEU A 157 -10.07 -6.83 6.01
CA LEU A 157 -10.65 -8.14 5.68
C LEU A 157 -11.28 -8.78 6.92
N ASN A 158 -12.61 -8.74 6.99
CA ASN A 158 -13.38 -9.22 8.16
C ASN A 158 -12.84 -8.66 9.48
N GLY A 159 -12.39 -7.40 9.45
CA GLY A 159 -11.82 -6.74 10.60
C GLY A 159 -12.89 -6.37 11.62
N LYS A 160 -12.56 -6.52 12.90
CA LYS A 160 -13.45 -6.13 14.00
C LYS A 160 -13.03 -4.80 14.57
N ILE A 161 -13.96 -3.86 14.61
CA ILE A 161 -13.76 -2.52 15.19
C ILE A 161 -14.20 -2.56 16.66
N HIS A 162 -13.33 -2.11 17.55
CA HIS A 162 -13.61 -1.98 18.98
C HIS A 162 -13.68 -0.50 19.36
N ILE A 163 -14.82 -0.07 19.92
CA ILE A 163 -15.03 1.28 20.47
C ILE A 163 -15.54 1.11 21.90
N GLY A 164 -14.63 1.20 22.88
CA GLY A 164 -14.94 0.84 24.25
C GLY A 164 -15.39 -0.61 24.37
N GLU A 165 -16.59 -0.84 24.92
CA GLU A 165 -17.19 -2.17 25.05
C GLU A 165 -18.00 -2.59 23.81
N THR A 166 -18.22 -1.69 22.86
CA THR A 166 -19.01 -1.96 21.64
C THR A 166 -18.10 -2.45 20.51
N ASN A 167 -18.56 -3.50 19.83
CA ASN A 167 -17.85 -4.10 18.71
C ASN A 167 -18.70 -4.07 17.45
N PHE A 168 -18.06 -3.83 16.29
CA PHE A 168 -18.68 -3.87 14.95
C PHE A 168 -17.87 -4.81 14.05
N GLU A 169 -18.56 -5.57 13.19
CA GLU A 169 -17.99 -6.43 12.14
C GLU A 169 -18.29 -5.84 10.77
#